data_d7905f02c424b1aa91ed588e95f9fd2a
#
_entry.id   d7905f02c424b1aa91ed588e95f9fd2a
#
_cell.length_a   1.000
_cell.length_b   1.000
_cell.length_c   1.000
_cell.angle_alpha   90.00
_cell.angle_beta   90.00
_cell.angle_gamma   90.00
#
_symmetry.space_group_name_H-M   'P 1'
#
loop_
_entity.id
_entity.type
_entity.pdbx_description
1 polymer ?
#
loop_
_entity_poly.entity_id
_entity_poly.type
_entity_poly.pdbx_seq_one_letter_code
_entity_poly.pdbx_strand_id
1 'polypeptide(L)'
;QKIKVVMTHNGTTVSQTLLLNAYNANNAEYGLRSDKLQLLAGTYKIVGYYLYDGLDEVLLAGPAGDDNELTVVSGGLLEKALTVDAVPHGTVTFKLSKEGISTRAAGEYLFSNIRYVDVTVMNSFNRVTTELKGMKVTYKEDSKEHQNPDNANDKYMDIGVATCDSAVWLPAGTYQVVAYTTYSQSGIKRSELETQSVRGESFTVIDNKLTKDANVPIQLKETAEYIKDYKALKAIWEALDGKNWRYYSG
;
A
#
# COMPACT_ATOMS: atom_id res chain seq x y z
N GLN A 1 12.02 -21.38 -13.21
CA GLN A 1 11.66 -20.71 -11.96
C GLN A 1 12.49 -19.45 -11.79
N LYS A 2 11.99 -18.48 -11.03
CA LYS A 2 12.67 -17.21 -10.73
C LYS A 2 12.53 -16.93 -9.25
N ILE A 3 13.52 -16.23 -8.70
CA ILE A 3 13.42 -15.66 -7.35
C ILE A 3 13.65 -14.16 -7.41
N LYS A 4 12.78 -13.37 -6.78
CA LYS A 4 13.03 -11.97 -6.49
C LYS A 4 13.52 -11.87 -5.06
N VAL A 5 14.75 -11.41 -4.89
CA VAL A 5 15.33 -11.15 -3.57
C VAL A 5 15.23 -9.65 -3.27
N VAL A 6 14.71 -9.34 -2.10
CA VAL A 6 14.61 -7.96 -1.60
C VAL A 6 15.67 -7.78 -0.52
N MET A 7 16.50 -6.78 -0.70
CA MET A 7 17.64 -6.48 0.19
C MET A 7 17.63 -5.02 0.59
N THR A 8 18.26 -4.72 1.71
CA THR A 8 18.60 -3.33 2.09
C THR A 8 20.11 -3.12 2.07
N HIS A 9 20.54 -1.98 1.57
CA HIS A 9 21.91 -1.51 1.57
C HIS A 9 21.93 -0.03 1.90
N ASN A 10 22.64 0.37 2.95
CA ASN A 10 22.70 1.77 3.42
C ASN A 10 21.30 2.42 3.56
N GLY A 11 20.34 1.69 4.12
CA GLY A 11 18.95 2.17 4.30
C GLY A 11 18.10 2.21 3.03
N THR A 12 18.65 1.84 1.88
CA THR A 12 17.94 1.80 0.60
C THR A 12 17.53 0.37 0.28
N THR A 13 16.28 0.18 -0.15
CA THR A 13 15.78 -1.12 -0.62
C THR A 13 16.21 -1.37 -2.05
N VAL A 14 16.83 -2.51 -2.28
CA VAL A 14 17.24 -3.01 -3.59
C VAL A 14 16.55 -4.36 -3.83
N SER A 15 15.93 -4.55 -4.98
CA SER A 15 15.36 -5.83 -5.35
C SER A 15 15.89 -6.31 -6.69
N GLN A 16 16.18 -7.61 -6.78
CA GLN A 16 16.69 -8.24 -7.98
C GLN A 16 15.92 -9.54 -8.25
N THR A 17 15.59 -9.75 -9.51
CA THR A 17 14.95 -11.00 -9.96
C THR A 17 15.99 -11.84 -10.70
N LEU A 18 16.15 -13.07 -10.24
CA LEU A 18 17.18 -14.01 -10.73
C LEU A 18 16.50 -15.25 -11.25
N LEU A 19 17.04 -15.81 -12.33
CA LEU A 19 16.67 -17.15 -12.80
C LEU A 19 17.21 -18.22 -11.84
N LEU A 20 16.43 -19.26 -11.65
CA LEU A 20 16.79 -20.41 -10.82
C LEU A 20 16.96 -21.65 -11.70
N ASN A 21 18.09 -22.30 -11.54
CA ASN A 21 18.43 -23.58 -12.16
C ASN A 21 18.64 -24.63 -11.08
N ALA A 22 18.53 -25.90 -11.42
CA ALA A 22 18.89 -26.97 -10.49
C ALA A 22 20.36 -26.80 -10.04
N TYR A 23 20.62 -26.90 -8.73
CA TYR A 23 21.98 -26.81 -8.19
C TYR A 23 22.90 -27.88 -8.78
N ASN A 24 22.36 -29.08 -8.95
CA ASN A 24 23.00 -30.19 -9.63
C ASN A 24 22.08 -30.61 -10.80
N ALA A 25 22.58 -30.53 -12.04
CA ALA A 25 21.83 -30.90 -13.23
C ALA A 25 21.32 -32.35 -13.23
N ASN A 26 21.95 -33.25 -12.44
CA ASN A 26 21.61 -34.63 -12.36
C ASN A 26 20.76 -35.02 -11.13
N ASN A 27 20.54 -34.09 -10.18
CA ASN A 27 19.73 -34.33 -9.01
C ASN A 27 19.12 -33.08 -8.45
N ALA A 28 17.81 -32.88 -8.69
CA ALA A 28 17.03 -31.72 -8.22
C ALA A 28 16.84 -31.69 -6.70
N GLU A 29 17.12 -32.78 -5.96
CA GLU A 29 17.01 -32.84 -4.50
C GLU A 29 18.04 -31.92 -3.80
N TYR A 30 19.12 -31.53 -4.48
CA TYR A 30 20.14 -30.62 -3.90
C TYR A 30 19.73 -29.14 -3.96
N GLY A 31 18.50 -28.82 -4.34
CA GLY A 31 17.97 -27.49 -4.34
C GLY A 31 18.20 -26.71 -5.64
N LEU A 32 18.03 -25.41 -5.55
CA LEU A 32 18.10 -24.48 -6.68
C LEU A 32 19.26 -23.51 -6.49
N ARG A 33 19.82 -23.04 -7.59
CA ARG A 33 20.87 -22.04 -7.66
C ARG A 33 20.46 -20.91 -8.60
N SER A 34 20.67 -19.68 -8.17
CA SER A 34 20.45 -18.53 -9.04
C SER A 34 21.61 -18.30 -9.98
N ASP A 35 21.34 -17.54 -11.05
CA ASP A 35 22.38 -16.87 -11.80
C ASP A 35 23.18 -15.90 -10.90
N LYS A 36 24.38 -15.54 -11.38
CA LYS A 36 25.23 -14.60 -10.66
C LYS A 36 24.60 -13.21 -10.67
N LEU A 37 24.54 -12.61 -9.49
CA LEU A 37 24.13 -11.22 -9.30
C LEU A 37 25.36 -10.34 -9.08
N GLN A 38 25.43 -9.24 -9.82
CA GLN A 38 26.47 -8.21 -9.60
C GLN A 38 25.91 -7.13 -8.67
N LEU A 39 26.61 -6.92 -7.56
CA LEU A 39 26.29 -5.89 -6.57
C LEU A 39 27.53 -5.01 -6.34
N LEU A 40 27.33 -3.78 -5.93
CA LEU A 40 28.40 -2.92 -5.45
C LEU A 40 28.99 -3.52 -4.17
N ALA A 41 30.29 -3.29 -3.94
CA ALA A 41 30.93 -3.71 -2.69
C ALA A 41 30.25 -3.07 -1.48
N GLY A 42 30.00 -3.85 -0.44
CA GLY A 42 29.31 -3.40 0.76
C GLY A 42 28.51 -4.50 1.45
N THR A 43 27.90 -4.15 2.57
CA THR A 43 27.05 -5.08 3.33
C THR A 43 25.59 -4.90 2.94
N TYR A 44 24.93 -6.01 2.66
CA TYR A 44 23.52 -6.11 2.33
C TYR A 44 22.81 -6.97 3.36
N LYS A 45 21.57 -6.63 3.64
CA LYS A 45 20.67 -7.46 4.44
C LYS A 45 19.49 -7.91 3.59
N ILE A 46 19.32 -9.22 3.42
CA ILE A 46 18.15 -9.78 2.75
C ILE A 46 16.97 -9.62 3.70
N VAL A 47 15.90 -8.96 3.25
CA VAL A 47 14.70 -8.71 4.06
C VAL A 47 13.51 -9.55 3.63
N GLY A 48 13.56 -10.13 2.43
CA GLY A 48 12.51 -11.01 1.95
C GLY A 48 12.81 -11.58 0.57
N TYR A 49 11.96 -12.49 0.14
CA TYR A 49 12.03 -13.12 -1.18
C TYR A 49 10.63 -13.42 -1.74
N TYR A 50 10.57 -13.58 -3.06
CA TYR A 50 9.42 -14.08 -3.81
C TYR A 50 9.92 -15.14 -4.78
N LEU A 51 9.38 -16.34 -4.70
CA LEU A 51 9.66 -17.42 -5.62
C LEU A 51 8.54 -17.52 -6.65
N TYR A 52 8.88 -17.51 -7.93
CA TYR A 52 7.94 -17.56 -9.05
C TYR A 52 8.04 -18.90 -9.77
N ASP A 53 6.93 -19.38 -10.27
CA ASP A 53 6.87 -20.50 -11.20
C ASP A 53 7.29 -20.10 -12.62
N GLY A 54 7.12 -21.04 -13.59
CA GLY A 54 7.41 -20.78 -14.98
C GLY A 54 6.40 -19.84 -15.69
N LEU A 55 5.29 -19.54 -15.05
CA LEU A 55 4.22 -18.66 -15.56
C LEU A 55 4.25 -17.27 -14.90
N ASP A 56 5.30 -16.98 -14.14
CA ASP A 56 5.45 -15.75 -13.36
C ASP A 56 4.41 -15.56 -12.24
N GLU A 57 3.80 -16.64 -11.78
CA GLU A 57 2.97 -16.66 -10.59
C GLU A 57 3.83 -16.91 -9.35
N VAL A 58 3.53 -16.21 -8.25
CA VAL A 58 4.27 -16.39 -7.00
C VAL A 58 3.88 -17.71 -6.36
N LEU A 59 4.84 -18.60 -6.21
CA LEU A 59 4.67 -19.87 -5.50
C LEU A 59 4.83 -19.68 -3.99
N LEU A 60 5.87 -18.96 -3.59
CA LEU A 60 6.25 -18.78 -2.21
C LEU A 60 6.75 -17.35 -2.02
N ALA A 61 6.48 -16.78 -0.86
CA ALA A 61 7.07 -15.52 -0.44
C ALA A 61 7.29 -15.56 1.07
N GLY A 62 8.28 -14.84 1.56
CA GLY A 62 8.52 -14.82 2.99
C GLY A 62 9.61 -13.84 3.39
N PRO A 63 9.77 -13.64 4.73
CA PRO A 63 10.92 -12.95 5.26
C PRO A 63 12.18 -13.79 5.08
N ALA A 64 13.31 -13.13 5.04
CA ALA A 64 14.59 -13.82 5.18
C ALA A 64 14.74 -14.36 6.60
N GLY A 65 15.40 -15.52 6.73
CA GLY A 65 15.77 -16.08 8.03
C GLY A 65 16.80 -15.23 8.78
N ASP A 66 17.23 -15.71 9.95
CA ASP A 66 18.13 -14.95 10.83
C ASP A 66 19.51 -14.71 10.20
N ASP A 67 20.03 -15.64 9.41
CA ASP A 67 21.29 -15.48 8.66
C ASP A 67 21.03 -14.80 7.31
N ASN A 68 20.71 -13.51 7.36
CA ASN A 68 20.28 -12.74 6.20
C ASN A 68 21.28 -11.66 5.75
N GLU A 69 22.45 -11.57 6.36
CA GLU A 69 23.48 -10.62 5.96
C GLU A 69 24.46 -11.21 4.95
N LEU A 70 24.90 -10.40 4.02
CA LEU A 70 25.96 -10.74 3.07
C LEU A 70 26.88 -9.53 2.84
N THR A 71 28.17 -9.78 2.79
CA THR A 71 29.17 -8.75 2.48
C THR A 71 29.80 -9.02 1.13
N VAL A 72 29.57 -8.13 0.19
CA VAL A 72 30.13 -8.17 -1.16
C VAL A 72 31.46 -7.43 -1.15
N VAL A 73 32.52 -8.11 -1.59
CA VAL A 73 33.85 -7.53 -1.73
C VAL A 73 34.15 -7.30 -3.22
N SER A 74 34.88 -6.26 -3.53
CA SER A 74 35.26 -5.93 -4.92
C SER A 74 36.02 -7.08 -5.55
N GLY A 75 35.57 -7.54 -6.73
CA GLY A 75 36.17 -8.67 -7.46
C GLY A 75 35.98 -10.04 -6.83
N GLY A 76 35.26 -10.13 -5.69
CA GLY A 76 34.96 -11.39 -5.03
C GLY A 76 33.72 -12.08 -5.59
N LEU A 77 33.60 -13.37 -5.32
CA LEU A 77 32.40 -14.18 -5.51
C LEU A 77 31.96 -14.73 -4.16
N LEU A 78 30.72 -14.39 -3.78
CA LEU A 78 30.08 -14.92 -2.57
C LEU A 78 28.94 -15.85 -2.98
N GLU A 79 28.85 -17.04 -2.39
CA GLU A 79 27.72 -17.91 -2.47
C GLU A 79 26.97 -17.87 -1.13
N LYS A 80 25.70 -17.44 -1.17
CA LYS A 80 24.86 -17.32 0.02
C LYS A 80 23.72 -18.31 -0.08
N ALA A 81 23.61 -19.20 0.90
CA ALA A 81 22.45 -20.06 1.02
C ALA A 81 21.26 -19.25 1.57
N LEU A 82 20.10 -19.46 0.98
CA LEU A 82 18.82 -18.92 1.45
C LEU A 82 17.86 -20.08 1.70
N THR A 83 17.45 -20.25 2.94
CA THR A 83 16.40 -21.22 3.27
C THR A 83 15.05 -20.57 2.99
N VAL A 84 14.25 -21.21 2.15
CA VAL A 84 12.93 -20.75 1.75
C VAL A 84 11.89 -21.60 2.47
N ASP A 85 11.17 -20.99 3.41
CA ASP A 85 10.06 -21.63 4.08
C ASP A 85 8.80 -21.52 3.24
N ALA A 86 8.07 -22.62 3.08
CA ALA A 86 6.81 -22.66 2.38
C ALA A 86 5.68 -22.09 3.25
N VAL A 87 5.55 -20.77 3.27
CA VAL A 87 4.43 -20.10 3.95
C VAL A 87 3.35 -19.79 2.93
N PRO A 88 2.11 -20.27 3.10
CA PRO A 88 1.01 -19.92 2.22
C PRO A 88 0.84 -18.40 2.14
N HIS A 89 0.71 -17.87 0.93
CA HIS A 89 0.56 -16.44 0.68
C HIS A 89 -0.59 -16.19 -0.30
N GLY A 90 -1.28 -15.07 -0.08
CA GLY A 90 -2.22 -14.54 -1.04
C GLY A 90 -1.89 -13.10 -1.39
N THR A 91 -2.64 -12.55 -2.31
CA THR A 91 -2.53 -11.15 -2.70
C THR A 91 -3.67 -10.32 -2.12
N VAL A 92 -3.41 -9.04 -1.87
CA VAL A 92 -4.41 -8.09 -1.43
C VAL A 92 -4.27 -6.77 -2.19
N THR A 93 -5.40 -6.22 -2.64
CA THR A 93 -5.48 -4.82 -3.08
C THR A 93 -6.12 -3.98 -1.99
N PHE A 94 -5.76 -2.70 -1.94
CA PHE A 94 -6.31 -1.76 -0.97
C PHE A 94 -7.17 -0.70 -1.64
N LYS A 95 -8.22 -0.31 -0.94
CA LYS A 95 -9.07 0.81 -1.27
C LYS A 95 -9.04 1.81 -0.10
N LEU A 96 -8.88 3.08 -0.42
CA LEU A 96 -8.95 4.15 0.56
C LEU A 96 -10.41 4.57 0.72
N SER A 97 -10.92 4.50 1.94
CA SER A 97 -12.23 5.04 2.29
C SER A 97 -12.06 6.26 3.19
N LYS A 98 -13.07 7.09 3.19
CA LYS A 98 -13.13 8.25 4.05
C LYS A 98 -13.82 7.88 5.36
N GLU A 99 -13.17 8.18 6.49
CA GLU A 99 -13.81 8.19 7.81
C GLU A 99 -13.90 9.61 8.33
N GLY A 100 -14.98 9.93 9.02
CA GLY A 100 -15.22 11.23 9.64
C GLY A 100 -16.31 12.06 8.98
N ILE A 101 -16.52 13.29 9.47
CA ILE A 101 -17.56 14.19 8.98
C ILE A 101 -17.21 14.64 7.57
N SER A 102 -18.06 14.25 6.63
CA SER A 102 -17.93 14.63 5.24
C SER A 102 -18.48 16.03 5.00
N THR A 103 -17.60 17.01 4.85
CA THR A 103 -17.96 18.15 4.03
C THR A 103 -17.52 17.86 2.60
N ARG A 104 -18.40 18.09 1.65
CA ARG A 104 -18.28 17.75 0.22
C ARG A 104 -16.94 18.13 -0.42
N ALA A 105 -16.36 19.26 -0.04
CA ALA A 105 -15.12 19.79 -0.61
C ALA A 105 -13.84 19.15 -0.04
N ALA A 106 -13.82 18.78 1.24
CA ALA A 106 -12.62 18.27 1.89
C ALA A 106 -12.24 16.85 1.44
N GLY A 107 -13.23 16.04 1.07
CA GLY A 107 -12.99 14.67 0.63
C GLY A 107 -12.41 14.55 -0.78
N GLU A 108 -12.88 15.37 -1.71
CA GLU A 108 -12.34 15.41 -3.08
C GLU A 108 -10.87 15.84 -3.08
N TYR A 109 -10.52 16.86 -2.33
CA TYR A 109 -9.13 17.33 -2.23
C TYR A 109 -8.21 16.30 -1.61
N LEU A 110 -8.66 15.54 -0.62
CA LEU A 110 -7.83 14.55 0.03
C LEU A 110 -7.44 13.43 -0.93
N PHE A 111 -8.41 12.76 -1.55
CA PHE A 111 -8.14 11.66 -2.45
C PHE A 111 -7.46 12.09 -3.75
N SER A 112 -7.83 13.21 -4.32
CA SER A 112 -7.23 13.72 -5.55
C SER A 112 -5.75 14.09 -5.39
N ASN A 113 -5.29 14.39 -4.18
CA ASN A 113 -3.90 14.72 -3.90
C ASN A 113 -3.04 13.51 -3.52
N ILE A 114 -3.64 12.39 -3.08
CA ILE A 114 -2.91 11.18 -2.73
C ILE A 114 -2.39 10.52 -3.99
N ARG A 115 -1.09 10.24 -4.02
CA ARG A 115 -0.41 9.52 -5.11
C ARG A 115 0.22 8.22 -4.63
N TYR A 116 0.56 8.14 -3.36
CA TYR A 116 1.11 6.94 -2.74
C TYR A 116 0.58 6.81 -1.31
N VAL A 117 0.52 5.58 -0.85
CA VAL A 117 0.20 5.24 0.53
C VAL A 117 1.13 4.15 1.03
N ASP A 118 1.58 4.31 2.27
CA ASP A 118 2.16 3.24 3.07
C ASP A 118 1.07 2.73 4.02
N VAL A 119 0.91 1.43 4.14
CA VAL A 119 -0.10 0.83 5.01
C VAL A 119 0.57 -0.15 5.96
N THR A 120 0.30 0.00 7.24
CA THR A 120 0.71 -0.98 8.25
C THR A 120 -0.47 -1.87 8.57
N VAL A 121 -0.28 -3.16 8.35
CA VAL A 121 -1.25 -4.19 8.71
C VAL A 121 -0.74 -5.01 9.90
N MET A 122 -1.63 -5.47 10.75
CA MET A 122 -1.34 -6.32 11.89
C MET A 122 -2.05 -7.65 11.72
N ASN A 123 -1.30 -8.75 11.80
CA ASN A 123 -1.88 -10.08 11.84
C ASN A 123 -2.67 -10.26 13.15
N SER A 124 -3.94 -10.66 13.04
CA SER A 124 -4.85 -10.75 14.18
C SER A 124 -4.48 -11.85 15.18
N PHE A 125 -3.78 -12.88 14.72
CA PHE A 125 -3.40 -14.03 15.57
C PHE A 125 -2.12 -13.77 16.37
N ASN A 126 -1.02 -13.45 15.69
CA ASN A 126 0.29 -13.31 16.33
C ASN A 126 0.66 -11.85 16.66
N ARG A 127 -0.19 -10.88 16.28
CA ARG A 127 -0.01 -9.43 16.52
C ARG A 127 1.23 -8.83 15.85
N VAL A 128 1.86 -9.57 14.95
CA VAL A 128 2.99 -9.06 14.16
C VAL A 128 2.48 -8.03 13.14
N THR A 129 3.16 -6.90 13.06
CA THR A 129 2.88 -5.85 12.09
C THR A 129 3.77 -5.97 10.86
N THR A 130 3.20 -5.70 9.70
CA THR A 130 3.90 -5.63 8.42
C THR A 130 3.63 -4.27 7.78
N GLU A 131 4.68 -3.58 7.38
CA GLU A 131 4.59 -2.28 6.70
C GLU A 131 4.72 -2.47 5.18
N LEU A 132 3.68 -2.06 4.47
CA LEU A 132 3.56 -2.12 3.01
C LEU A 132 3.81 -0.73 2.45
N LYS A 133 4.97 -0.51 1.83
CA LYS A 133 5.46 0.82 1.44
C LYS A 133 5.28 1.13 -0.03
N GLY A 134 5.04 2.42 -0.29
CA GLY A 134 5.11 3.00 -1.62
C GLY A 134 4.06 2.50 -2.58
N MET A 135 2.91 2.06 -2.09
CA MET A 135 1.80 1.64 -2.95
C MET A 135 1.25 2.85 -3.70
N LYS A 136 1.28 2.78 -5.02
CA LYS A 136 0.75 3.82 -5.87
C LYS A 136 -0.77 3.83 -5.83
N VAL A 137 -1.36 5.02 -5.75
CA VAL A 137 -2.79 5.24 -5.65
C VAL A 137 -3.30 5.91 -6.90
N THR A 138 -4.38 5.36 -7.46
CA THR A 138 -5.15 5.98 -8.53
C THR A 138 -6.50 6.44 -7.99
N TYR A 139 -6.78 7.72 -8.19
CA TYR A 139 -8.06 8.33 -7.89
C TYR A 139 -8.92 8.38 -9.16
N LYS A 140 -10.18 7.99 -9.02
CA LYS A 140 -11.21 8.15 -10.07
C LYS A 140 -12.34 8.99 -9.50
N GLU A 141 -12.64 10.09 -10.14
CA GLU A 141 -13.84 10.86 -9.83
C GLU A 141 -15.10 10.01 -10.04
N ASP A 142 -16.07 10.18 -9.15
CA ASP A 142 -17.40 9.68 -9.42
C ASP A 142 -18.09 10.65 -10.38
N SER A 143 -18.45 10.17 -11.55
CA SER A 143 -19.16 10.94 -12.57
C SER A 143 -20.68 10.92 -12.38
N LYS A 144 -21.19 10.24 -11.36
CA LYS A 144 -22.63 10.12 -11.11
C LYS A 144 -23.10 11.21 -10.15
N GLU A 145 -24.12 11.94 -10.59
CA GLU A 145 -24.91 12.78 -9.69
C GLU A 145 -25.76 11.90 -8.77
N HIS A 146 -25.62 12.12 -7.48
CA HIS A 146 -26.46 11.50 -6.46
C HIS A 146 -27.44 12.51 -5.91
N GLN A 147 -28.63 12.06 -5.60
CA GLN A 147 -29.66 12.89 -4.98
C GLN A 147 -29.42 12.90 -3.45
N ASN A 148 -29.45 14.10 -2.88
CA ASN A 148 -29.37 14.23 -1.42
C ASN A 148 -30.61 13.60 -0.77
N PRO A 149 -30.47 12.57 0.09
CA PRO A 149 -31.62 11.94 0.72
C PRO A 149 -32.43 12.89 1.61
N ASP A 150 -31.79 13.94 2.13
CA ASP A 150 -32.43 14.93 3.00
C ASP A 150 -33.06 16.10 2.23
N ASN A 151 -32.76 16.25 0.94
CA ASN A 151 -33.30 17.31 0.09
C ASN A 151 -33.33 16.87 -1.38
N ALA A 152 -34.55 16.55 -1.86
CA ALA A 152 -34.78 16.08 -3.22
C ALA A 152 -34.37 17.07 -4.34
N ASN A 153 -34.15 18.33 -4.02
CA ASN A 153 -33.72 19.35 -4.98
C ASN A 153 -32.20 19.58 -4.95
N ASP A 154 -31.49 18.91 -4.05
CA ASP A 154 -30.03 19.03 -3.90
C ASP A 154 -29.36 17.78 -4.46
N LYS A 155 -28.51 17.97 -5.44
CA LYS A 155 -27.73 16.90 -6.07
C LYS A 155 -26.27 17.09 -5.70
N TYR A 156 -25.57 15.99 -5.45
CA TYR A 156 -24.14 16.03 -5.15
C TYR A 156 -23.40 14.97 -5.98
N MET A 157 -22.14 15.26 -6.26
CA MET A 157 -21.19 14.28 -6.76
C MET A 157 -20.63 13.53 -5.57
N ASP A 158 -20.60 12.21 -5.60
CA ASP A 158 -19.99 11.44 -4.53
C ASP A 158 -18.45 11.60 -4.55
N ILE A 159 -17.85 11.29 -3.43
CA ILE A 159 -16.39 11.25 -3.38
C ILE A 159 -15.94 10.11 -4.29
N GLY A 160 -15.00 10.41 -5.18
CA GLY A 160 -14.43 9.42 -6.06
C GLY A 160 -13.75 8.27 -5.29
N VAL A 161 -13.41 7.23 -5.98
CA VAL A 161 -12.76 6.04 -5.41
C VAL A 161 -11.25 6.14 -5.59
N ALA A 162 -10.51 5.96 -4.50
CA ALA A 162 -9.05 5.85 -4.51
C ALA A 162 -8.64 4.41 -4.22
N THR A 163 -7.89 3.79 -5.13
CA THR A 163 -7.44 2.39 -5.03
C THR A 163 -5.94 2.29 -5.23
N CYS A 164 -5.32 1.32 -4.59
CA CYS A 164 -3.93 0.98 -4.90
C CYS A 164 -3.85 0.25 -6.24
N ASP A 165 -2.91 0.68 -7.10
CA ASP A 165 -2.78 0.18 -8.47
C ASP A 165 -2.31 -1.29 -8.54
N SER A 166 -1.61 -1.75 -7.51
CA SER A 166 -0.98 -3.07 -7.47
C SER A 166 -1.39 -3.86 -6.26
N ALA A 167 -1.59 -5.16 -6.44
CA ALA A 167 -1.74 -6.08 -5.33
C ALA A 167 -0.39 -6.30 -4.63
N VAL A 168 -0.44 -6.50 -3.33
CA VAL A 168 0.72 -6.85 -2.49
C VAL A 168 0.55 -8.24 -1.92
N TRP A 169 1.68 -8.91 -1.65
CA TRP A 169 1.70 -10.25 -1.08
C TRP A 169 1.76 -10.19 0.44
N LEU A 170 0.91 -11.00 1.07
CA LEU A 170 0.92 -11.23 2.52
C LEU A 170 0.77 -12.72 2.81
N PRO A 171 1.37 -13.22 3.91
CA PRO A 171 1.08 -14.56 4.40
C PRO A 171 -0.43 -14.77 4.60
N ALA A 172 -0.90 -15.99 4.34
CA ALA A 172 -2.30 -16.32 4.59
C ALA A 172 -2.64 -16.10 6.07
N GLY A 173 -3.77 -15.45 6.33
CA GLY A 173 -4.19 -15.09 7.68
C GLY A 173 -5.19 -13.95 7.70
N THR A 174 -5.64 -13.60 8.90
CA THR A 174 -6.52 -12.45 9.12
C THR A 174 -5.73 -11.25 9.60
N TYR A 175 -5.97 -10.11 8.97
CA TYR A 175 -5.25 -8.86 9.20
C TYR A 175 -6.21 -7.72 9.47
N GLN A 176 -5.67 -6.67 10.09
CA GLN A 176 -6.34 -5.40 10.31
C GLN A 176 -5.38 -4.27 9.94
N VAL A 177 -5.87 -3.26 9.22
CA VAL A 177 -5.10 -2.03 9.01
C VAL A 177 -5.01 -1.27 10.33
N VAL A 178 -3.79 -0.97 10.78
CA VAL A 178 -3.53 -0.31 12.07
C VAL A 178 -2.89 1.06 11.93
N ALA A 179 -2.29 1.36 10.79
CA ALA A 179 -1.76 2.68 10.49
C ALA A 179 -1.63 2.89 8.98
N TYR A 180 -1.55 4.13 8.56
CA TYR A 180 -1.20 4.52 7.20
C TYR A 180 -0.42 5.84 7.17
N THR A 181 0.30 6.05 6.07
CA THR A 181 0.90 7.34 5.70
C THR A 181 0.59 7.62 4.24
N THR A 182 0.04 8.79 3.95
CA THR A 182 -0.29 9.22 2.59
C THR A 182 0.71 10.24 2.06
N TYR A 183 0.95 10.20 0.75
CA TYR A 183 1.90 11.09 0.09
C TYR A 183 1.31 11.70 -1.18
N SER A 184 1.60 12.99 -1.37
CA SER A 184 1.50 13.65 -2.67
C SER A 184 2.79 13.45 -3.47
N GLN A 185 2.72 13.74 -4.77
CA GLN A 185 3.90 13.77 -5.63
C GLN A 185 3.86 14.95 -6.58
N SER A 186 4.99 15.68 -6.64
CA SER A 186 5.23 16.71 -7.65
C SER A 186 6.55 16.40 -8.36
N GLY A 187 6.48 16.03 -9.64
CA GLY A 187 7.63 15.50 -10.37
C GLY A 187 8.18 14.23 -9.71
N ILE A 188 9.45 14.25 -9.30
CA ILE A 188 10.12 13.13 -8.61
C ILE A 188 10.01 13.21 -7.08
N LYS A 189 9.56 14.35 -6.54
CA LYS A 189 9.50 14.60 -5.09
C LYS A 189 8.18 14.09 -4.54
N ARG A 190 8.27 13.18 -3.55
CA ARG A 190 7.15 12.79 -2.69
C ARG A 190 7.14 13.65 -1.44
N SER A 191 5.96 14.04 -1.00
CA SER A 191 5.76 14.80 0.24
C SER A 191 4.68 14.10 1.06
N GLU A 192 4.98 13.86 2.33
CA GLU A 192 4.00 13.31 3.27
C GLU A 192 2.84 14.29 3.44
N LEU A 193 1.63 13.76 3.38
CA LEU A 193 0.40 14.52 3.63
C LEU A 193 -0.09 14.27 5.05
N GLU A 194 -0.16 12.98 5.44
CA GLU A 194 -0.76 12.57 6.70
C GLU A 194 -0.22 11.22 7.15
N THR A 195 0.02 11.08 8.45
CA THR A 195 0.30 9.79 9.12
C THR A 195 -0.70 9.60 10.26
N GLN A 196 -1.40 8.45 10.29
CA GLN A 196 -2.40 8.14 11.29
C GLN A 196 -2.32 6.69 11.75
N SER A 197 -2.58 6.49 13.05
CA SER A 197 -2.97 5.19 13.58
C SER A 197 -4.48 5.03 13.47
N VAL A 198 -4.94 3.90 12.98
CA VAL A 198 -6.37 3.64 12.74
C VAL A 198 -6.77 2.27 13.26
N ARG A 199 -8.06 2.03 13.29
CA ARG A 199 -8.65 0.72 13.56
C ARG A 199 -9.52 0.35 12.36
N GLY A 200 -8.88 -0.12 11.31
CA GLY A 200 -9.57 -0.57 10.10
C GLY A 200 -10.37 -1.86 10.31
N GLU A 201 -11.18 -2.21 9.36
CA GLU A 201 -11.88 -3.49 9.32
C GLU A 201 -10.89 -4.64 9.13
N SER A 202 -11.25 -5.83 9.61
CA SER A 202 -10.44 -7.02 9.39
C SER A 202 -10.70 -7.57 8.00
N PHE A 203 -9.62 -8.04 7.35
CA PHE A 203 -9.67 -8.75 6.07
C PHE A 203 -8.87 -10.04 6.14
N THR A 204 -9.22 -11.01 5.29
CA THR A 204 -8.54 -12.32 5.28
C THR A 204 -7.79 -12.51 3.97
N VAL A 205 -6.52 -12.86 4.09
CA VAL A 205 -5.65 -13.28 3.00
C VAL A 205 -5.71 -14.80 2.92
N ILE A 206 -6.11 -15.32 1.77
CA ILE A 206 -6.25 -16.76 1.51
C ILE A 206 -5.15 -17.18 0.54
N ASP A 207 -4.57 -18.35 0.78
CA ASP A 207 -3.51 -18.91 -0.06
C ASP A 207 -3.91 -18.91 -1.55
N ASN A 208 -2.99 -18.42 -2.38
CA ASN A 208 -3.14 -18.30 -3.83
C ASN A 208 -4.41 -17.57 -4.32
N LYS A 209 -5.02 -16.71 -3.47
CA LYS A 209 -6.20 -15.94 -3.84
C LYS A 209 -5.96 -14.45 -3.70
N LEU A 210 -6.71 -13.67 -4.50
CA LEU A 210 -6.76 -12.23 -4.41
C LEU A 210 -7.87 -11.79 -3.45
N THR A 211 -7.49 -11.11 -2.37
CA THR A 211 -8.41 -10.34 -1.52
C THR A 211 -8.51 -8.93 -2.10
N LYS A 212 -9.69 -8.56 -2.56
CA LYS A 212 -9.92 -7.26 -3.20
C LYS A 212 -10.32 -6.20 -2.19
N ASP A 213 -9.78 -4.99 -2.41
CA ASP A 213 -10.26 -3.74 -1.83
C ASP A 213 -10.32 -3.76 -0.28
N ALA A 214 -9.30 -4.33 0.36
CA ALA A 214 -9.13 -4.19 1.80
C ALA A 214 -9.11 -2.70 2.18
N ASN A 215 -9.95 -2.33 3.15
CA ASN A 215 -10.22 -0.94 3.43
C ASN A 215 -9.12 -0.27 4.25
N VAL A 216 -8.62 0.87 3.76
CA VAL A 216 -7.76 1.79 4.49
C VAL A 216 -8.60 3.00 4.90
N PRO A 217 -8.99 3.13 6.18
CA PRO A 217 -9.85 4.21 6.64
C PRO A 217 -9.04 5.50 6.79
N ILE A 218 -9.11 6.38 5.81
CA ILE A 218 -8.43 7.68 5.82
C ILE A 218 -9.20 8.64 6.72
N GLN A 219 -8.55 9.12 7.77
CA GLN A 219 -9.10 10.11 8.68
C GLN A 219 -8.82 11.49 8.11
N LEU A 220 -9.89 12.26 7.87
CA LEU A 220 -9.75 13.64 7.43
C LEU A 220 -9.33 14.49 8.63
N LYS A 221 -8.06 14.89 8.68
CA LYS A 221 -7.65 16.00 9.53
C LYS A 221 -7.99 17.30 8.83
N GLU A 222 -8.96 17.99 9.37
CA GLU A 222 -9.18 19.39 9.02
C GLU A 222 -8.00 20.21 9.55
N THR A 223 -7.32 20.95 8.68
CA THR A 223 -6.31 21.90 9.12
C THR A 223 -6.97 22.98 9.99
N ALA A 224 -6.22 23.52 10.97
CA ALA A 224 -6.74 24.59 11.83
C ALA A 224 -7.25 25.80 11.02
N GLU A 225 -6.62 26.10 9.87
CA GLU A 225 -7.06 27.13 8.92
C GLU A 225 -8.39 26.78 8.28
N TYR A 226 -8.55 25.56 7.79
CA TYR A 226 -9.82 25.12 7.19
C TYR A 226 -10.98 25.18 8.20
N ILE A 227 -10.76 24.70 9.44
CA ILE A 227 -11.77 24.78 10.50
C ILE A 227 -12.18 26.23 10.77
N LYS A 228 -11.20 27.14 10.78
CA LYS A 228 -11.45 28.59 10.96
C LYS A 228 -12.27 29.17 9.81
N ASP A 229 -11.87 28.88 8.58
CA ASP A 229 -12.55 29.36 7.36
C ASP A 229 -13.96 28.78 7.26
N TYR A 230 -14.12 27.49 7.50
CA TYR A 230 -15.42 26.84 7.54
C TYR A 230 -16.36 27.45 8.57
N LYS A 231 -15.87 27.70 9.81
CA LYS A 231 -16.68 28.36 10.86
C LYS A 231 -17.08 29.78 10.45
N ALA A 232 -16.17 30.52 9.83
CA ALA A 232 -16.45 31.86 9.34
C ALA A 232 -17.51 31.85 8.21
N LEU A 233 -17.34 30.97 7.21
CA LEU A 233 -18.29 30.81 6.11
C LEU A 233 -19.66 30.33 6.60
N LYS A 234 -19.67 29.39 7.55
CA LYS A 234 -20.91 28.90 8.17
C LYS A 234 -21.64 30.01 8.92
N ALA A 235 -20.92 30.83 9.68
CA ALA A 235 -21.50 31.96 10.40
C ALA A 235 -22.11 33.00 9.42
N ILE A 236 -21.42 33.29 8.31
CA ILE A 236 -21.94 34.19 7.23
C ILE A 236 -23.19 33.56 6.60
N TRP A 237 -23.14 32.28 6.26
CA TRP A 237 -24.27 31.55 5.68
C TRP A 237 -25.51 31.57 6.59
N GLU A 238 -25.31 31.33 7.90
CA GLU A 238 -26.38 31.38 8.91
C GLU A 238 -26.94 32.80 9.06
N ALA A 239 -26.05 33.81 9.15
CA ALA A 239 -26.45 35.21 9.29
C ALA A 239 -27.22 35.76 8.08
N LEU A 240 -26.97 35.26 6.89
CA LEU A 240 -27.61 35.66 5.64
C LEU A 240 -28.74 34.72 5.21
N ASP A 241 -29.25 33.88 6.13
CA ASP A 241 -30.32 32.91 5.86
C ASP A 241 -29.98 31.96 4.67
N GLY A 242 -28.76 31.46 4.65
CA GLY A 242 -28.18 30.67 3.56
C GLY A 242 -28.97 29.42 3.17
N LYS A 243 -29.76 28.86 4.11
CA LYS A 243 -30.68 27.74 3.81
C LYS A 243 -31.77 28.10 2.79
N ASN A 244 -32.07 29.40 2.61
CA ASN A 244 -33.04 29.92 1.67
C ASN A 244 -32.40 30.52 0.39
N TRP A 245 -31.06 30.42 0.25
CA TRP A 245 -30.40 30.90 -0.96
C TRP A 245 -30.82 30.05 -2.17
N ARG A 246 -31.29 30.74 -3.20
CA ARG A 246 -31.61 30.12 -4.49
C ARG A 246 -30.42 30.28 -5.42
N TYR A 247 -29.91 29.20 -5.96
CA TYR A 247 -28.99 29.26 -7.08
C TYR A 247 -29.75 29.72 -8.31
N TYR A 248 -29.46 30.92 -8.78
CA TYR A 248 -29.85 31.35 -10.13
C TYR A 248 -28.77 30.79 -11.07
N SER A 249 -29.07 29.73 -11.80
CA SER A 249 -28.31 29.33 -13.00
C SER A 249 -28.70 30.36 -14.09
N GLY A 250 -27.78 31.28 -14.35
CA GLY A 250 -27.86 32.14 -15.55
C GLY A 250 -27.53 31.37 -16.81
#